data_1ae26a6a4fe21cd834e5cd1c0085d1ea
#
_entry.id   1ae26a6a4fe21cd834e5cd1c0085d1ea
#
_cell.length_a   1.000
_cell.length_b   1.000
_cell.length_c   1.000
_cell.angle_alpha   90.00
_cell.angle_beta   90.00
_cell.angle_gamma   90.00
#
_symmetry.space_group_name_H-M   'P 1'
#
loop_
_entity.id
_entity.type
_entity.pdbx_description
1 polymer ?
#
loop_
_entity_poly.entity_id
_entity_poly.type
_entity_poly.pdbx_seq_one_letter_code
_entity_poly.pdbx_strand_id
1 'polypeptide(L)'
;MNRDIFENLFVLEMASNHQGNLNRALQIVHEHSRVVRFNNVRAAIKLQFRDVENFVHKDFRNRDDVRYIKRVLDTKMSKEDYVVLVEAIKKSGCIPMATPFDEKSVDWCVEFNLPIIKIASADSNDWLLLEKIASTRKPCIISFGGTPLKDMDDVVTFFEHRGIPLAINHCIAAYPHEDSEAELEQIDFFRDRYPGHTIGYSCHEYHDWTTSIAIAYAKGCSTFERHIDINSDGFQVAPYSSLPEQLDIWFRTFHKVVEFCGTARQGRKVPLQKGLACSHSASRSWQFQSNDSPAQ
;
A
#
# COMPACT_ATOMS: atom_id res chain seq x y z
N MET A 1 2.17 24.88 -2.84
CA MET A 1 1.07 23.91 -2.65
C MET A 1 1.59 22.82 -1.73
N ASN A 2 0.96 22.63 -0.57
CA ASN A 2 1.28 21.46 0.24
C ASN A 2 0.88 20.23 -0.57
N ARG A 3 1.87 19.40 -0.90
CA ARG A 3 1.65 18.13 -1.57
C ARG A 3 0.81 17.26 -0.64
N ASP A 4 -0.24 16.63 -1.14
CA ASP A 4 -1.02 15.69 -0.35
C ASP A 4 -0.08 14.63 0.24
N ILE A 5 -0.20 14.39 1.56
CA ILE A 5 0.68 13.46 2.27
C ILE A 5 0.59 12.04 1.70
N PHE A 6 -0.49 11.69 1.03
CA PHE A 6 -0.74 10.38 0.43
C PHE A 6 -0.45 10.34 -1.07
N GLU A 7 -0.10 11.46 -1.72
CA GLU A 7 0.08 11.51 -3.18
C GLU A 7 1.26 10.64 -3.62
N ASN A 8 0.97 9.63 -4.43
CA ASN A 8 1.94 8.68 -4.99
C ASN A 8 2.89 8.11 -3.93
N LEU A 9 2.31 7.70 -2.80
CA LEU A 9 3.06 7.17 -1.67
C LEU A 9 3.18 5.66 -1.76
N PHE A 10 4.40 5.17 -1.86
CA PHE A 10 4.72 3.75 -1.74
C PHE A 10 4.95 3.40 -0.26
N VAL A 11 4.31 2.34 0.22
CA VAL A 11 4.44 1.85 1.59
C VAL A 11 5.12 0.48 1.55
N LEU A 12 6.37 0.43 2.01
CA LEU A 12 7.21 -0.75 2.03
C LEU A 12 7.10 -1.41 3.40
N GLU A 13 6.29 -2.46 3.48
CA GLU A 13 5.97 -3.16 4.72
C GLU A 13 7.06 -4.17 5.10
N MET A 14 7.84 -3.86 6.12
CA MET A 14 8.84 -4.79 6.66
C MET A 14 8.19 -5.93 7.46
N ALA A 15 7.07 -5.67 8.10
CA ALA A 15 6.41 -6.60 9.01
C ALA A 15 7.38 -7.20 10.05
N SER A 16 7.34 -8.53 10.23
CA SER A 16 8.28 -9.28 11.09
C SER A 16 9.44 -9.91 10.30
N ASN A 17 9.70 -9.49 9.07
CA ASN A 17 10.78 -10.05 8.23
C ASN A 17 12.18 -9.77 8.80
N HIS A 18 12.29 -8.83 9.74
CA HIS A 18 13.51 -8.62 10.53
C HIS A 18 13.86 -9.79 11.48
N GLN A 19 12.94 -10.74 11.71
CA GLN A 19 13.15 -11.93 12.55
C GLN A 19 13.67 -11.62 13.98
N GLY A 20 13.25 -10.49 14.58
CA GLY A 20 13.77 -10.04 15.88
C GLY A 20 15.23 -9.56 15.88
N ASN A 21 15.84 -9.40 14.71
CA ASN A 21 17.25 -9.04 14.55
C ASN A 21 17.39 -7.63 13.99
N LEU A 22 17.96 -6.72 14.79
CA LEU A 22 18.16 -5.31 14.41
C LEU A 22 19.08 -5.17 13.18
N ASN A 23 20.15 -5.96 13.07
CA ASN A 23 21.08 -5.86 11.94
C ASN A 23 20.38 -6.25 10.63
N ARG A 24 19.56 -7.32 10.65
CA ARG A 24 18.75 -7.71 9.49
C ARG A 24 17.75 -6.62 9.14
N ALA A 25 17.06 -6.02 10.13
CA ALA A 25 16.14 -4.92 9.89
C ALA A 25 16.84 -3.72 9.24
N LEU A 26 18.03 -3.35 9.72
CA LEU A 26 18.84 -2.27 9.13
C LEU A 26 19.28 -2.60 7.71
N GLN A 27 19.59 -3.86 7.43
CA GLN A 27 19.92 -4.32 6.08
C GLN A 27 18.72 -4.21 5.15
N ILE A 28 17.51 -4.61 5.58
CA ILE A 28 16.27 -4.43 4.82
C ILE A 28 16.05 -2.95 4.50
N VAL A 29 16.20 -2.04 5.49
CA VAL A 29 16.10 -0.59 5.27
C VAL A 29 17.12 -0.12 4.24
N HIS A 30 18.37 -0.53 4.36
CA HIS A 30 19.46 -0.13 3.47
C HIS A 30 19.20 -0.54 2.03
N GLU A 31 18.93 -1.83 1.79
CA GLU A 31 18.78 -2.36 0.42
C GLU A 31 17.55 -1.74 -0.29
N HIS A 32 16.39 -1.68 0.38
CA HIS A 32 15.20 -1.15 -0.24
C HIS A 32 15.25 0.37 -0.42
N SER A 33 15.83 1.12 0.51
CA SER A 33 15.99 2.56 0.34
C SER A 33 16.92 2.93 -0.82
N ARG A 34 17.89 2.08 -1.17
CA ARG A 34 18.70 2.25 -2.40
C ARG A 34 17.84 2.18 -3.65
N VAL A 35 16.92 1.21 -3.72
CA VAL A 35 15.99 1.04 -4.84
C VAL A 35 15.02 2.23 -4.92
N VAL A 36 14.51 2.70 -3.77
CA VAL A 36 13.66 3.89 -3.68
C VAL A 36 14.37 5.12 -4.27
N ARG A 37 15.62 5.38 -3.85
CA ARG A 37 16.41 6.52 -4.38
C ARG A 37 16.72 6.36 -5.86
N PHE A 38 17.10 5.16 -6.29
CA PHE A 38 17.42 4.88 -7.70
C PHE A 38 16.22 5.18 -8.62
N ASN A 39 15.02 4.82 -8.19
CA ASN A 39 13.79 5.06 -8.95
C ASN A 39 13.17 6.45 -8.69
N ASN A 40 13.74 7.25 -7.78
CA ASN A 40 13.21 8.57 -7.44
C ASN A 40 11.71 8.56 -7.09
N VAL A 41 11.28 7.59 -6.29
CA VAL A 41 9.90 7.47 -5.80
C VAL A 41 9.80 7.98 -4.36
N ARG A 42 8.60 8.37 -3.97
CA ARG A 42 8.28 8.74 -2.60
C ARG A 42 7.83 7.51 -1.83
N ALA A 43 8.59 7.09 -0.84
CA ALA A 43 8.29 5.87 -0.11
C ALA A 43 8.35 6.04 1.41
N ALA A 44 7.47 5.31 2.10
CA ALA A 44 7.56 5.03 3.52
C ALA A 44 8.08 3.61 3.73
N ILE A 45 8.93 3.39 4.75
CA ILE A 45 9.20 2.06 5.26
C ILE A 45 8.38 1.87 6.52
N LYS A 46 7.53 0.84 6.51
CA LYS A 46 6.54 0.59 7.55
C LYS A 46 6.99 -0.52 8.49
N LEU A 47 6.93 -0.24 9.77
CA LEU A 47 7.21 -1.14 10.87
C LEU A 47 5.90 -1.63 11.51
N GLN A 48 5.97 -2.68 12.30
CA GLN A 48 4.86 -3.15 13.12
C GLN A 48 5.23 -3.00 14.60
N PHE A 49 4.47 -2.20 15.32
CA PHE A 49 4.70 -1.98 16.75
C PHE A 49 3.74 -2.83 17.58
N ARG A 50 4.29 -3.54 18.54
CA ARG A 50 3.54 -4.31 19.53
C ARG A 50 4.21 -4.21 20.89
N ASP A 51 3.44 -3.90 21.93
CA ASP A 51 3.87 -4.14 23.29
C ASP A 51 3.70 -5.62 23.64
N VAL A 52 4.63 -6.44 23.14
CA VAL A 52 4.53 -7.91 23.17
C VAL A 52 4.28 -8.45 24.59
N GLU A 53 4.76 -7.75 25.62
CA GLU A 53 4.54 -8.14 27.02
C GLU A 53 3.06 -8.11 27.43
N ASN A 54 2.27 -7.17 26.88
CA ASN A 54 0.86 -7.04 27.18
C ASN A 54 -0.04 -7.50 26.02
N PHE A 55 0.48 -7.54 24.79
CA PHE A 55 -0.26 -7.96 23.60
C PHE A 55 -0.66 -9.43 23.67
N VAL A 56 0.26 -10.31 24.13
CA VAL A 56 -0.06 -11.73 24.30
C VAL A 56 -0.61 -11.96 25.70
N HIS A 57 -1.88 -12.37 25.77
CA HIS A 57 -2.52 -12.69 27.07
C HIS A 57 -1.69 -13.71 27.86
N LYS A 58 -1.55 -13.49 29.16
CA LYS A 58 -0.68 -14.28 30.07
C LYS A 58 -0.88 -15.80 29.96
N ASP A 59 -2.13 -16.25 29.77
CA ASP A 59 -2.48 -17.68 29.70
C ASP A 59 -2.06 -18.33 28.38
N PHE A 60 -1.68 -17.53 27.37
CA PHE A 60 -1.28 -18.00 26.05
C PHE A 60 0.22 -17.82 25.76
N ARG A 61 0.99 -17.19 26.63
CA ARG A 61 2.43 -16.90 26.39
C ARG A 61 3.29 -18.16 26.16
N ASN A 62 2.84 -19.30 26.67
CA ASN A 62 3.55 -20.57 26.53
C ASN A 62 2.88 -21.51 25.48
N ARG A 63 2.03 -20.96 24.60
CA ARG A 63 1.31 -21.71 23.58
C ARG A 63 2.08 -21.73 22.26
N ASP A 64 3.11 -22.60 22.20
CA ASP A 64 3.94 -22.80 21.00
C ASP A 64 3.17 -23.43 19.83
N ASP A 65 2.03 -24.05 20.11
CA ASP A 65 1.13 -24.64 19.14
C ASP A 65 0.32 -23.58 18.36
N VAL A 66 0.22 -22.35 18.88
CA VAL A 66 -0.44 -21.23 18.19
C VAL A 66 0.60 -20.46 17.36
N ARG A 67 0.68 -20.78 16.06
CA ARG A 67 1.69 -20.22 15.13
C ARG A 67 1.82 -18.70 15.20
N TYR A 68 0.71 -17.98 15.35
CA TYR A 68 0.72 -16.52 15.41
C TYR A 68 1.39 -16.00 16.69
N ILE A 69 1.06 -16.59 17.85
CA ILE A 69 1.67 -16.21 19.14
C ILE A 69 3.16 -16.49 19.10
N LYS A 70 3.55 -17.70 18.66
CA LYS A 70 4.95 -18.06 18.51
C LYS A 70 5.69 -17.04 17.64
N ARG A 71 5.16 -16.68 16.48
CA ARG A 71 5.75 -15.69 15.58
C ARG A 71 5.95 -14.33 16.27
N VAL A 72 4.95 -13.83 16.99
CA VAL A 72 5.02 -12.53 17.70
C VAL A 72 6.12 -12.55 18.76
N LEU A 73 6.24 -13.65 19.50
CA LEU A 73 7.27 -13.81 20.55
C LEU A 73 8.67 -13.96 19.95
N ASP A 74 8.84 -14.79 18.93
CA ASP A 74 10.13 -15.07 18.28
C ASP A 74 10.71 -13.86 17.54
N THR A 75 9.83 -12.96 17.03
CA THR A 75 10.25 -11.77 16.27
C THR A 75 10.16 -10.48 17.08
N LYS A 76 10.09 -10.57 18.40
CA LYS A 76 10.04 -9.40 19.28
C LYS A 76 11.28 -8.54 19.10
N MET A 77 11.08 -7.23 19.03
CA MET A 77 12.13 -6.20 19.10
C MET A 77 11.91 -5.28 20.29
N SER A 78 12.99 -4.74 20.83
CA SER A 78 12.92 -3.74 21.89
C SER A 78 12.48 -2.38 21.36
N LYS A 79 11.98 -1.51 22.24
CA LYS A 79 11.67 -0.12 21.89
C LYS A 79 12.92 0.63 21.41
N GLU A 80 14.06 0.34 22.02
CA GLU A 80 15.37 0.91 21.67
C GLU A 80 15.77 0.53 20.25
N ASP A 81 15.53 -0.71 19.81
CA ASP A 81 15.77 -1.16 18.44
C ASP A 81 14.88 -0.38 17.46
N TYR A 82 13.62 -0.13 17.81
CA TYR A 82 12.73 0.67 16.97
C TYR A 82 13.18 2.13 16.87
N VAL A 83 13.75 2.73 17.91
CA VAL A 83 14.38 4.06 17.83
C VAL A 83 15.48 4.08 16.77
N VAL A 84 16.37 3.08 16.80
CA VAL A 84 17.46 2.96 15.83
C VAL A 84 16.93 2.80 14.41
N LEU A 85 15.92 1.96 14.22
CA LEU A 85 15.29 1.73 12.92
C LEU A 85 14.60 2.97 12.36
N VAL A 86 13.83 3.68 13.17
CA VAL A 86 13.14 4.91 12.75
C VAL A 86 14.17 5.95 12.31
N GLU A 87 15.26 6.12 13.04
CA GLU A 87 16.34 7.03 12.64
C GLU A 87 17.07 6.57 11.36
N ALA A 88 17.28 5.27 11.18
CA ALA A 88 17.86 4.73 9.96
C ALA A 88 16.93 4.99 8.74
N ILE A 89 15.63 4.79 8.89
CA ILE A 89 14.62 5.08 7.84
C ILE A 89 14.66 6.58 7.48
N LYS A 90 14.64 7.48 8.46
CA LYS A 90 14.74 8.93 8.22
C LYS A 90 16.03 9.29 7.46
N LYS A 91 17.18 8.78 7.92
CA LYS A 91 18.49 9.03 7.29
C LYS A 91 18.56 8.46 5.87
N SER A 92 17.82 7.42 5.55
CA SER A 92 17.76 6.85 4.20
C SER A 92 16.97 7.69 3.21
N GLY A 93 16.23 8.72 3.66
CA GLY A 93 15.34 9.56 2.86
C GLY A 93 13.93 9.00 2.72
N CYS A 94 13.62 7.87 3.37
CA CYS A 94 12.28 7.30 3.43
C CYS A 94 11.48 7.88 4.60
N ILE A 95 10.17 7.81 4.50
CA ILE A 95 9.24 8.23 5.54
C ILE A 95 9.09 7.09 6.56
N PRO A 96 9.36 7.30 7.85
CA PRO A 96 9.06 6.29 8.85
C PRO A 96 7.56 6.20 9.08
N MET A 97 7.02 5.00 9.06
CA MET A 97 5.61 4.68 9.31
C MET A 97 5.52 3.44 10.20
N ALA A 98 4.43 3.30 10.94
CA ALA A 98 4.16 2.06 11.66
C ALA A 98 2.68 1.69 11.66
N THR A 99 2.43 0.39 11.78
CA THR A 99 1.15 -0.17 12.21
C THR A 99 1.27 -0.46 13.71
N PRO A 100 0.61 0.30 14.59
CA PRO A 100 0.46 -0.07 16.00
C PRO A 100 -0.65 -1.13 16.14
N PHE A 101 -0.43 -2.15 16.95
CA PHE A 101 -1.40 -3.22 17.22
C PHE A 101 -1.97 -3.18 18.64
N ASP A 102 -1.63 -2.14 19.39
CA ASP A 102 -2.13 -1.88 20.75
C ASP A 102 -1.98 -0.39 21.08
N GLU A 103 -2.65 0.08 22.11
CA GLU A 103 -2.70 1.49 22.48
C GLU A 103 -1.33 2.04 22.90
N LYS A 104 -0.49 1.22 23.54
CA LYS A 104 0.87 1.63 23.93
C LYS A 104 1.78 1.80 22.68
N SER A 105 1.59 0.98 21.68
CA SER A 105 2.26 1.11 20.40
C SER A 105 1.85 2.39 19.65
N VAL A 106 0.63 2.89 19.85
CA VAL A 106 0.22 4.21 19.36
C VAL A 106 1.01 5.32 20.05
N ASP A 107 1.26 5.20 21.36
CA ASP A 107 2.11 6.18 22.08
C ASP A 107 3.53 6.22 21.50
N TRP A 108 4.10 5.08 21.08
CA TRP A 108 5.38 5.06 20.37
C TRP A 108 5.33 5.78 19.01
N CYS A 109 4.22 5.67 18.28
CA CYS A 109 4.06 6.44 17.03
C CYS A 109 4.12 7.97 17.26
N VAL A 110 3.59 8.42 18.39
CA VAL A 110 3.66 9.84 18.79
C VAL A 110 5.07 10.21 19.25
N GLU A 111 5.66 9.41 20.12
CA GLU A 111 7.00 9.64 20.69
C GLU A 111 8.09 9.68 19.61
N PHE A 112 8.04 8.77 18.64
CA PHE A 112 8.99 8.74 17.51
C PHE A 112 8.65 9.76 16.43
N ASN A 113 7.60 10.54 16.64
CA ASN A 113 7.13 11.58 15.72
C ASN A 113 6.87 11.03 14.30
N LEU A 114 6.19 9.88 14.19
CA LEU A 114 5.83 9.33 12.89
C LEU A 114 4.79 10.24 12.21
N PRO A 115 4.96 10.56 10.92
CA PRO A 115 4.05 11.49 10.22
C PRO A 115 2.72 10.84 9.81
N ILE A 116 2.66 9.51 9.68
CA ILE A 116 1.50 8.74 9.23
C ILE A 116 1.39 7.49 10.08
N ILE A 117 0.16 7.12 10.47
CA ILE A 117 -0.13 5.86 11.17
C ILE A 117 -0.91 4.94 10.21
N LYS A 118 -0.56 3.65 10.20
CA LYS A 118 -1.28 2.63 9.44
C LYS A 118 -2.22 1.86 10.37
N ILE A 119 -3.44 1.64 9.91
CA ILE A 119 -4.41 0.76 10.55
C ILE A 119 -4.51 -0.51 9.71
N ALA A 120 -4.18 -1.66 10.30
CA ALA A 120 -4.25 -2.95 9.63
C ALA A 120 -5.71 -3.34 9.34
N SER A 121 -5.92 -4.17 8.32
CA SER A 121 -7.28 -4.66 8.02
C SER A 121 -7.88 -5.52 9.14
N ALA A 122 -7.03 -6.23 9.88
CA ALA A 122 -7.45 -7.02 11.04
C ALA A 122 -7.99 -6.16 12.20
N ASP A 123 -7.54 -4.90 12.30
CA ASP A 123 -7.89 -3.99 13.38
C ASP A 123 -8.84 -2.87 12.92
N SER A 124 -9.39 -3.03 11.71
CA SER A 124 -10.24 -1.99 11.08
C SER A 124 -11.54 -1.71 11.83
N ASN A 125 -11.94 -2.55 12.76
CA ASN A 125 -13.10 -2.39 13.64
C ASN A 125 -12.75 -2.51 15.13
N ASP A 126 -11.48 -2.42 15.51
CA ASP A 126 -11.05 -2.31 16.90
C ASP A 126 -11.24 -0.86 17.39
N TRP A 127 -12.40 -0.57 17.94
CA TRP A 127 -12.78 0.79 18.33
C TRP A 127 -11.89 1.39 19.42
N LEU A 128 -11.33 0.61 20.33
CA LEU A 128 -10.41 1.12 21.35
C LEU A 128 -9.11 1.62 20.71
N LEU A 129 -8.56 0.81 19.82
CA LEU A 129 -7.37 1.17 19.06
C LEU A 129 -7.65 2.36 18.12
N LEU A 130 -8.78 2.36 17.40
CA LEU A 130 -9.18 3.45 16.50
C LEU A 130 -9.34 4.77 17.24
N GLU A 131 -9.97 4.80 18.40
CA GLU A 131 -10.08 6.00 19.24
C GLU A 131 -8.72 6.50 19.72
N LYS A 132 -7.85 5.59 20.14
CA LYS A 132 -6.48 5.94 20.56
C LYS A 132 -5.69 6.53 19.39
N ILE A 133 -5.77 5.93 18.20
CA ILE A 133 -5.11 6.46 16.97
C ILE A 133 -5.69 7.84 16.63
N ALA A 134 -7.00 7.99 16.61
CA ALA A 134 -7.66 9.25 16.29
C ALA A 134 -7.28 10.38 17.26
N SER A 135 -7.03 10.06 18.55
CA SER A 135 -6.60 11.04 19.55
C SER A 135 -5.26 11.71 19.20
N THR A 136 -4.42 11.06 18.40
CA THR A 136 -3.13 11.60 17.95
C THR A 136 -3.25 12.70 16.90
N ARG A 137 -4.40 12.83 16.24
CA ARG A 137 -4.64 13.76 15.12
C ARG A 137 -3.71 13.57 13.92
N LYS A 138 -2.97 12.48 13.85
CA LYS A 138 -2.07 12.20 12.74
C LYS A 138 -2.84 11.68 11.52
N PRO A 139 -2.39 11.98 10.29
CA PRO A 139 -2.88 11.32 9.08
C PRO A 139 -2.80 9.80 9.20
N CYS A 140 -3.82 9.11 8.69
CA CYS A 140 -3.92 7.66 8.77
C CYS A 140 -4.11 7.02 7.38
N ILE A 141 -3.58 5.81 7.20
CA ILE A 141 -3.93 4.92 6.10
C ILE A 141 -4.61 3.71 6.73
N ILE A 142 -5.82 3.38 6.30
CA ILE A 142 -6.52 2.17 6.71
C ILE A 142 -6.61 1.19 5.54
N SER A 143 -6.44 -0.10 5.81
CA SER A 143 -6.77 -1.15 4.84
C SER A 143 -8.08 -1.81 5.20
N PHE A 144 -8.93 -2.04 4.20
CA PHE A 144 -10.12 -2.86 4.34
C PHE A 144 -9.94 -4.15 3.55
N GLY A 145 -9.84 -5.27 4.27
CA GLY A 145 -9.71 -6.60 3.74
C GLY A 145 -10.60 -7.56 4.52
N GLY A 146 -11.79 -7.87 3.95
CA GLY A 146 -12.81 -8.68 4.63
C GLY A 146 -13.65 -7.93 5.66
N THR A 147 -13.55 -6.60 5.73
CA THR A 147 -14.34 -5.75 6.64
C THR A 147 -15.76 -5.58 6.08
N PRO A 148 -16.83 -5.78 6.87
CA PRO A 148 -18.19 -5.52 6.43
C PRO A 148 -18.39 -4.04 6.03
N LEU A 149 -19.22 -3.80 5.00
CA LEU A 149 -19.45 -2.46 4.47
C LEU A 149 -19.93 -1.47 5.53
N LYS A 150 -20.82 -1.92 6.44
CA LYS A 150 -21.31 -1.08 7.54
C LYS A 150 -20.16 -0.61 8.43
N ASP A 151 -19.24 -1.50 8.77
CA ASP A 151 -18.08 -1.17 9.62
C ASP A 151 -17.14 -0.21 8.91
N MET A 152 -16.94 -0.38 7.56
CA MET A 152 -16.16 0.56 6.77
C MET A 152 -16.77 1.97 6.84
N ASP A 153 -18.09 2.09 6.62
CA ASP A 153 -18.80 3.38 6.68
C ASP A 153 -18.69 4.03 8.05
N ASP A 154 -18.90 3.26 9.12
CA ASP A 154 -18.80 3.75 10.48
C ASP A 154 -17.40 4.30 10.79
N VAL A 155 -16.35 3.59 10.36
CA VAL A 155 -14.95 3.98 10.58
C VAL A 155 -14.57 5.20 9.73
N VAL A 156 -14.95 5.24 8.47
CA VAL A 156 -14.67 6.41 7.61
C VAL A 156 -15.35 7.66 8.20
N THR A 157 -16.64 7.57 8.54
CA THR A 157 -17.40 8.64 9.18
C THR A 157 -16.77 9.10 10.50
N PHE A 158 -16.26 8.15 11.31
CA PHE A 158 -15.58 8.44 12.56
C PHE A 158 -14.35 9.32 12.40
N PHE A 159 -13.51 9.04 11.38
CA PHE A 159 -12.32 9.85 11.08
C PHE A 159 -12.69 11.18 10.42
N GLU A 160 -13.68 11.21 9.52
CA GLU A 160 -14.20 12.44 8.89
C GLU A 160 -14.70 13.44 9.93
N HIS A 161 -15.55 13.01 10.86
CA HIS A 161 -16.09 13.88 11.92
C HIS A 161 -14.99 14.47 12.81
N ARG A 162 -13.83 13.88 12.84
CA ARG A 162 -12.66 14.36 13.58
C ARG A 162 -11.71 15.21 12.73
N GLY A 163 -11.98 15.34 11.43
CA GLY A 163 -11.14 16.08 10.50
C GLY A 163 -9.74 15.49 10.36
N ILE A 164 -9.61 14.17 10.51
CA ILE A 164 -8.32 13.46 10.38
C ILE A 164 -8.16 13.00 8.94
N PRO A 165 -7.05 13.39 8.25
CA PRO A 165 -6.79 12.91 6.91
C PRO A 165 -6.70 11.38 6.87
N LEU A 166 -7.51 10.75 6.01
CA LEU A 166 -7.60 9.30 5.89
C LEU A 166 -7.40 8.88 4.44
N ALA A 167 -6.48 7.96 4.19
CA ALA A 167 -6.41 7.20 2.95
C ALA A 167 -6.97 5.79 3.17
N ILE A 168 -7.65 5.25 2.18
CA ILE A 168 -8.35 3.96 2.25
C ILE A 168 -7.72 3.01 1.23
N ASN A 169 -7.11 1.93 1.69
CA ASN A 169 -6.56 0.91 0.82
C ASN A 169 -7.53 -0.26 0.65
N HIS A 170 -7.82 -0.60 -0.61
CA HIS A 170 -8.31 -1.94 -0.93
C HIS A 170 -7.23 -2.96 -0.59
N CYS A 171 -7.61 -4.05 0.06
CA CYS A 171 -6.70 -5.09 0.53
C CYS A 171 -7.38 -6.44 0.48
N ILE A 172 -6.64 -7.46 0.06
CA ILE A 172 -7.04 -8.86 0.20
C ILE A 172 -6.29 -9.46 1.40
N ALA A 173 -7.04 -9.90 2.41
CA ALA A 173 -6.47 -10.44 3.65
C ALA A 173 -6.07 -11.92 3.52
N ALA A 174 -5.48 -12.30 2.38
CA ALA A 174 -4.84 -13.59 2.13
C ALA A 174 -3.35 -13.41 1.84
N TYR A 175 -2.50 -14.32 2.33
CA TYR A 175 -1.05 -14.18 2.35
C TYR A 175 -0.35 -15.48 1.90
N PRO A 176 -0.05 -15.68 0.62
CA PRO A 176 -0.42 -14.84 -0.53
C PRO A 176 -1.87 -15.02 -0.97
N HIS A 177 -2.29 -14.23 -1.95
CA HIS A 177 -3.51 -14.45 -2.73
C HIS A 177 -3.18 -14.71 -4.20
N GLU A 178 -4.07 -15.38 -4.91
CA GLU A 178 -3.98 -15.56 -6.36
C GLU A 178 -4.40 -14.28 -7.10
N ASP A 179 -3.95 -14.12 -8.34
CA ASP A 179 -4.27 -12.95 -9.16
C ASP A 179 -5.78 -12.78 -9.36
N SER A 180 -6.53 -13.89 -9.48
CA SER A 180 -7.98 -13.89 -9.60
C SER A 180 -8.72 -13.42 -8.35
N GLU A 181 -8.05 -13.38 -7.20
CA GLU A 181 -8.61 -12.93 -5.92
C GLU A 181 -8.33 -11.45 -5.64
N ALA A 182 -7.55 -10.78 -6.51
CA ALA A 182 -7.15 -9.38 -6.30
C ALA A 182 -8.32 -8.39 -6.29
N GLU A 183 -9.43 -8.73 -6.94
CA GLU A 183 -10.71 -7.97 -6.91
C GLU A 183 -10.54 -6.46 -7.11
N LEU A 184 -9.71 -6.05 -8.09
CA LEU A 184 -9.33 -4.64 -8.28
C LEU A 184 -10.50 -3.72 -8.66
N GLU A 185 -11.67 -4.26 -9.04
CA GLU A 185 -12.91 -3.48 -9.22
C GLU A 185 -13.37 -2.82 -7.91
N GLN A 186 -12.97 -3.34 -6.74
CA GLN A 186 -13.24 -2.71 -5.44
C GLN A 186 -12.61 -1.32 -5.31
N ILE A 187 -11.57 -1.03 -6.06
CA ILE A 187 -10.96 0.32 -6.09
C ILE A 187 -11.96 1.36 -6.61
N ASP A 188 -12.69 1.04 -7.70
CA ASP A 188 -13.71 1.94 -8.24
C ASP A 188 -14.87 2.10 -7.25
N PHE A 189 -15.31 0.99 -6.63
CA PHE A 189 -16.32 1.03 -5.59
C PHE A 189 -15.91 1.96 -4.43
N PHE A 190 -14.68 1.90 -3.94
CA PHE A 190 -14.19 2.78 -2.87
C PHE A 190 -14.13 4.23 -3.31
N ARG A 191 -13.69 4.50 -4.54
CA ARG A 191 -13.65 5.87 -5.09
C ARG A 191 -15.04 6.50 -5.19
N ASP A 192 -16.00 5.73 -5.64
CA ASP A 192 -17.39 6.20 -5.79
C ASP A 192 -18.06 6.39 -4.43
N ARG A 193 -17.77 5.51 -3.47
CA ARG A 193 -18.36 5.56 -2.14
C ARG A 193 -17.73 6.60 -1.21
N TYR A 194 -16.42 6.79 -1.30
CA TYR A 194 -15.63 7.69 -0.44
C TYR A 194 -14.89 8.76 -1.26
N PRO A 195 -15.62 9.62 -2.00
CA PRO A 195 -15.01 10.52 -3.00
C PRO A 195 -14.12 11.61 -2.37
N GLY A 196 -14.21 11.81 -1.05
CA GLY A 196 -13.36 12.76 -0.31
C GLY A 196 -12.03 12.21 0.15
N HIS A 197 -11.76 10.91 -0.10
CA HIS A 197 -10.59 10.22 0.42
C HIS A 197 -9.62 9.79 -0.68
N THR A 198 -8.34 9.71 -0.32
CA THR A 198 -7.33 9.08 -1.16
C THR A 198 -7.54 7.57 -1.12
N ILE A 199 -7.65 6.96 -2.30
CA ILE A 199 -7.77 5.50 -2.42
C ILE A 199 -6.42 4.90 -2.78
N GLY A 200 -6.14 3.73 -2.25
CA GLY A 200 -4.93 2.97 -2.48
C GLY A 200 -5.15 1.47 -2.57
N TYR A 201 -4.05 0.78 -2.80
CA TYR A 201 -4.03 -0.68 -2.91
C TYR A 201 -2.91 -1.27 -2.05
N SER A 202 -3.26 -2.26 -1.22
CA SER A 202 -2.33 -3.04 -0.39
C SER A 202 -2.34 -4.48 -0.88
N CYS A 203 -1.25 -4.90 -1.51
CA CYS A 203 -1.18 -6.15 -2.27
C CYS A 203 -0.38 -7.24 -1.58
N HIS A 204 -0.78 -8.51 -1.80
CA HIS A 204 -0.10 -9.70 -1.30
C HIS A 204 0.05 -10.78 -2.38
N GLU A 205 -0.09 -10.42 -3.66
CA GLU A 205 0.24 -11.29 -4.80
C GLU A 205 1.75 -11.59 -4.83
N TYR A 206 2.13 -12.71 -5.41
CA TYR A 206 3.50 -13.25 -5.32
C TYR A 206 4.13 -13.61 -6.68
N HIS A 207 3.38 -13.41 -7.77
CA HIS A 207 3.85 -13.72 -9.12
C HIS A 207 4.11 -12.50 -9.98
N ASP A 208 3.46 -11.37 -9.65
CA ASP A 208 3.44 -10.19 -10.50
C ASP A 208 3.82 -8.91 -9.75
N TRP A 209 4.68 -8.13 -10.36
CA TRP A 209 5.09 -6.80 -9.87
C TRP A 209 4.73 -5.71 -10.88
N THR A 210 3.86 -6.02 -11.86
CA THR A 210 3.55 -5.17 -13.01
C THR A 210 2.07 -4.91 -13.18
N THR A 211 1.26 -5.92 -13.27
CA THR A 211 -0.16 -5.81 -13.68
C THR A 211 -1.00 -5.11 -12.63
N SER A 212 -0.90 -5.55 -11.37
CA SER A 212 -1.71 -4.99 -10.28
C SER A 212 -1.45 -3.52 -10.03
N ILE A 213 -0.18 -3.08 -10.03
CA ILE A 213 0.19 -1.67 -9.87
C ILE A 213 -0.31 -0.83 -11.04
N ALA A 214 -0.24 -1.37 -12.27
CA ALA A 214 -0.71 -0.67 -13.46
C ALA A 214 -2.22 -0.43 -13.40
N ILE A 215 -2.99 -1.46 -13.06
CA ILE A 215 -4.44 -1.37 -12.92
C ILE A 215 -4.81 -0.45 -11.76
N ALA A 216 -4.20 -0.63 -10.59
CA ALA A 216 -4.49 0.18 -9.41
C ALA A 216 -4.24 1.69 -9.68
N TYR A 217 -3.11 2.04 -10.32
CA TYR A 217 -2.86 3.42 -10.71
C TYR A 217 -3.87 3.94 -11.72
N ALA A 218 -4.17 3.16 -12.77
CA ALA A 218 -5.15 3.55 -13.80
C ALA A 218 -6.56 3.75 -13.22
N LYS A 219 -6.92 2.99 -12.17
CA LYS A 219 -8.16 3.16 -11.41
C LYS A 219 -8.11 4.30 -10.39
N GLY A 220 -6.98 5.04 -10.28
CA GLY A 220 -6.84 6.25 -9.49
C GLY A 220 -6.31 6.04 -8.08
N CYS A 221 -5.69 4.90 -7.78
CA CYS A 221 -4.95 4.74 -6.53
C CYS A 221 -3.78 5.74 -6.45
N SER A 222 -3.52 6.20 -5.24
CA SER A 222 -2.43 7.13 -4.93
C SER A 222 -1.54 6.63 -3.77
N THR A 223 -1.94 5.59 -3.05
CA THR A 223 -1.07 4.86 -2.13
C THR A 223 -0.95 3.41 -2.57
N PHE A 224 0.27 2.85 -2.45
CA PHE A 224 0.60 1.51 -2.91
C PHE A 224 1.42 0.81 -1.83
N GLU A 225 0.91 -0.27 -1.27
CA GLU A 225 1.57 -0.99 -0.18
C GLU A 225 1.97 -2.40 -0.60
N ARG A 226 3.22 -2.79 -0.25
CA ARG A 226 3.74 -4.12 -0.52
C ARG A 226 4.73 -4.55 0.55
N HIS A 227 4.72 -5.84 0.92
CA HIS A 227 5.70 -6.41 1.82
C HIS A 227 7.08 -6.46 1.17
N ILE A 228 8.12 -6.24 1.98
CA ILE A 228 9.53 -6.27 1.57
C ILE A 228 10.35 -7.21 2.44
N ASP A 229 11.33 -7.87 1.84
CA ASP A 229 12.30 -8.71 2.52
C ASP A 229 13.63 -8.78 1.75
N ILE A 230 14.62 -9.43 2.32
CA ILE A 230 15.92 -9.71 1.70
C ILE A 230 16.24 -11.21 1.82
N ASN A 231 16.93 -11.70 0.83
CA ASN A 231 17.42 -13.10 0.85
C ASN A 231 18.79 -13.14 1.55
N SER A 232 18.78 -13.22 2.89
CA SER A 232 20.00 -13.31 3.70
C SER A 232 19.77 -14.16 4.95
N ASP A 233 20.85 -14.56 5.60
CA ASP A 233 20.89 -15.24 6.91
C ASP A 233 20.13 -16.57 6.97
N GLY A 234 19.83 -17.18 5.83
CA GLY A 234 19.14 -18.47 5.76
C GLY A 234 17.64 -18.43 6.10
N PHE A 235 17.07 -17.26 6.31
CA PHE A 235 15.62 -17.12 6.50
C PHE A 235 14.87 -17.24 5.18
N GLN A 236 13.78 -17.99 5.21
CA GLN A 236 12.91 -18.11 4.05
C GLN A 236 12.12 -16.81 3.83
N VAL A 237 12.25 -16.25 2.63
CA VAL A 237 11.47 -15.10 2.20
C VAL A 237 10.00 -15.52 2.04
N ALA A 238 9.08 -14.78 2.64
CA ALA A 238 7.66 -15.03 2.46
C ALA A 238 7.25 -14.78 0.99
N PRO A 239 6.44 -15.64 0.35
CA PRO A 239 6.11 -15.52 -1.07
C PRO A 239 5.58 -14.14 -1.48
N TYR A 240 4.77 -13.51 -0.63
CA TYR A 240 4.18 -12.19 -0.84
C TYR A 240 5.12 -11.01 -0.54
N SER A 241 6.35 -11.28 -0.10
CA SER A 241 7.37 -10.24 0.15
C SER A 241 8.24 -10.04 -1.08
N SER A 242 8.47 -8.78 -1.43
CA SER A 242 9.31 -8.42 -2.58
C SER A 242 10.76 -8.22 -2.17
N LEU A 243 11.66 -8.80 -2.95
CA LEU A 243 13.09 -8.53 -2.92
C LEU A 243 13.41 -7.19 -3.60
N PRO A 244 14.61 -6.61 -3.37
CA PRO A 244 14.99 -5.32 -3.96
C PRO A 244 14.84 -5.26 -5.48
N GLU A 245 15.22 -6.31 -6.20
CA GLU A 245 15.10 -6.41 -7.66
C GLU A 245 13.64 -6.46 -8.15
N GLN A 246 12.76 -7.09 -7.39
CA GLN A 246 11.33 -7.14 -7.67
C GLN A 246 10.68 -5.78 -7.41
N LEU A 247 11.12 -5.09 -6.36
CA LEU A 247 10.67 -3.74 -6.06
C LEU A 247 11.10 -2.74 -7.14
N ASP A 248 12.28 -2.91 -7.74
CA ASP A 248 12.74 -2.11 -8.86
C ASP A 248 11.80 -2.25 -10.08
N ILE A 249 11.38 -3.49 -10.39
CA ILE A 249 10.39 -3.75 -11.46
C ILE A 249 9.08 -3.02 -11.15
N TRP A 250 8.61 -3.08 -9.91
CA TRP A 250 7.37 -2.44 -9.48
C TRP A 250 7.39 -0.92 -9.66
N PHE A 251 8.47 -0.26 -9.24
CA PHE A 251 8.64 1.18 -9.40
C PHE A 251 8.79 1.61 -10.87
N ARG A 252 9.55 0.87 -11.67
CA ARG A 252 9.67 1.14 -13.11
C ARG A 252 8.33 1.00 -13.82
N THR A 253 7.55 -0.01 -13.45
CA THR A 253 6.20 -0.18 -13.99
C THR A 253 5.33 1.01 -13.64
N PHE A 254 5.36 1.47 -12.39
CA PHE A 254 4.63 2.67 -11.99
C PHE A 254 4.98 3.88 -12.87
N HIS A 255 6.27 4.19 -13.04
CA HIS A 255 6.70 5.31 -13.89
C HIS A 255 6.20 5.17 -15.32
N LYS A 256 6.30 3.97 -15.87
CA LYS A 256 5.81 3.68 -17.21
C LYS A 256 4.30 3.88 -17.33
N VAL A 257 3.54 3.43 -16.35
CA VAL A 257 2.06 3.61 -16.33
C VAL A 257 1.69 5.08 -16.20
N VAL A 258 2.37 5.84 -15.34
CA VAL A 258 2.18 7.30 -15.22
C VAL A 258 2.39 7.99 -16.57
N GLU A 259 3.44 7.59 -17.30
CA GLU A 259 3.71 8.12 -18.64
C GLU A 259 2.60 7.76 -19.64
N PHE A 260 2.15 6.51 -19.64
CA PHE A 260 1.07 6.03 -20.51
C PHE A 260 -0.28 6.69 -20.22
N CYS A 261 -0.63 6.83 -18.94
CA CYS A 261 -1.88 7.50 -18.54
C CYS A 261 -1.85 9.00 -18.85
N GLY A 262 -0.67 9.62 -18.85
CA GLY A 262 -0.51 11.04 -19.11
C GLY A 262 -1.28 11.92 -18.12
N THR A 263 -1.57 13.15 -18.53
CA THR A 263 -2.37 14.09 -17.74
C THR A 263 -3.66 14.42 -18.47
N ALA A 264 -4.81 14.22 -17.82
CA ALA A 264 -6.11 14.63 -18.34
C ALA A 264 -6.17 16.17 -18.37
N ARG A 265 -5.70 16.77 -19.48
CA ARG A 265 -5.91 18.19 -19.77
C ARG A 265 -6.95 18.32 -20.87
N GLN A 266 -8.07 18.94 -20.57
CA GLN A 266 -9.04 19.32 -21.60
C GLN A 266 -8.33 20.11 -22.69
N GLY A 267 -8.49 19.68 -23.95
CA GLY A 267 -7.98 20.41 -25.12
C GLY A 267 -6.53 20.16 -25.53
N ARG A 268 -5.82 19.20 -24.93
CA ARG A 268 -4.50 18.81 -25.45
C ARG A 268 -4.68 18.04 -26.75
N LYS A 269 -4.38 18.69 -27.91
CA LYS A 269 -4.26 17.98 -29.18
C LYS A 269 -3.10 16.97 -29.03
N VAL A 270 -3.38 15.70 -29.22
CA VAL A 270 -2.31 14.68 -29.36
C VAL A 270 -1.43 15.13 -30.51
N PRO A 271 -0.10 15.26 -30.34
CA PRO A 271 0.78 15.63 -31.44
C PRO A 271 0.65 14.56 -32.52
N LEU A 272 0.10 14.92 -33.68
CA LEU A 272 0.19 14.09 -34.86
C LEU A 272 1.70 13.85 -35.14
N GLN A 273 2.07 12.61 -35.40
CA GLN A 273 3.44 12.21 -35.67
C GLN A 273 4.11 13.21 -36.65
N LYS A 274 5.23 13.77 -36.23
CA LYS A 274 6.11 14.47 -37.16
C LYS A 274 6.61 13.45 -38.19
N GLY A 275 6.01 13.43 -39.38
CA GLY A 275 6.52 12.61 -40.46
C GLY A 275 5.52 11.94 -41.39
N LEU A 276 4.22 11.93 -41.09
CA LEU A 276 3.20 11.43 -42.02
C LEU A 276 2.25 12.57 -42.37
N ALA A 277 2.65 13.40 -43.34
CA ALA A 277 1.70 14.20 -44.09
C ALA A 277 0.88 13.23 -44.95
N CYS A 278 -0.22 12.71 -44.38
CA CYS A 278 -1.19 12.00 -45.19
C CYS A 278 -2.03 13.00 -45.91
N SER A 279 -1.60 13.35 -47.13
CA SER A 279 -2.42 14.05 -48.12
C SER A 279 -3.50 13.09 -48.59
N HIS A 280 -4.61 13.05 -47.90
CA HIS A 280 -5.84 12.45 -48.43
C HIS A 280 -6.99 13.43 -48.25
N SER A 281 -7.08 14.33 -49.22
CA SER A 281 -8.37 14.88 -49.63
C SER A 281 -9.07 13.75 -50.41
N ALA A 282 -9.94 13.02 -49.80
CA ALA A 282 -10.95 12.23 -50.49
C ALA A 282 -12.16 12.00 -49.58
N SER A 283 -13.18 12.78 -49.82
CA SER A 283 -14.54 12.45 -49.48
C SER A 283 -14.92 11.07 -50.05
N ARG A 284 -14.96 10.03 -49.18
CA ARG A 284 -15.66 8.79 -49.51
C ARG A 284 -16.86 8.67 -48.59
N SER A 285 -18.04 8.99 -49.17
CA SER A 285 -19.31 8.58 -48.62
C SER A 285 -19.43 7.07 -48.66
N TRP A 286 -19.54 6.47 -47.49
CA TRP A 286 -19.91 5.05 -47.38
C TRP A 286 -21.41 4.92 -47.64
N GLN A 287 -21.78 4.41 -48.83
CA GLN A 287 -23.14 3.96 -49.10
C GLN A 287 -23.24 2.50 -48.67
N PHE A 288 -24.08 2.23 -47.68
CA PHE A 288 -24.55 0.89 -47.37
C PHE A 288 -25.49 0.43 -48.48
N GLN A 289 -25.09 -0.53 -49.31
CA GLN A 289 -26.02 -1.26 -50.16
C GLN A 289 -26.71 -2.33 -49.33
N SER A 290 -28.02 -2.15 -49.14
CA SER A 290 -28.89 -3.24 -48.67
C SER A 290 -29.10 -4.24 -49.79
N ASN A 291 -28.61 -5.46 -49.59
CA ASN A 291 -28.98 -6.59 -50.44
C ASN A 291 -30.31 -7.19 -49.94
N ASP A 292 -31.40 -6.69 -50.47
CA ASP A 292 -32.65 -7.43 -50.48
C ASP A 292 -32.70 -8.25 -51.77
N SER A 293 -32.68 -9.54 -51.67
CA SER A 293 -33.07 -10.48 -52.75
C SER A 293 -34.31 -11.24 -52.32
N PRO A 294 -35.33 -11.27 -53.14
CA PRO A 294 -36.57 -11.99 -52.79
C PRO A 294 -36.45 -13.48 -53.09
N ALA A 295 -37.13 -14.25 -52.23
CA ALA A 295 -37.34 -15.68 -52.37
C ALA A 295 -38.11 -16.04 -53.65
N GLN A 296 -37.70 -17.08 -54.30
CA GLN A 296 -38.52 -18.07 -55.00
C GLN A 296 -38.19 -19.46 -54.53
#